data_20239cf1acdb10c7d8fe8cf6a2c3682d
#
_entry.id   20239cf1acdb10c7d8fe8cf6a2c3682d
#
_cell.length_a   1.000
_cell.length_b   1.000
_cell.length_c   1.000
_cell.angle_alpha   90.00
_cell.angle_beta   90.00
_cell.angle_gamma   90.00
#
_symmetry.space_group_name_H-M   'P 1'
#
loop_
_entity.id
_entity.type
_entity.pdbx_description
1 polymer ?
#
loop_
_entity_poly.entity_id
_entity_poly.type
_entity_poly.pdbx_seq_one_letter_code
_entity_poly.pdbx_strand_id
1 'polypeptide(L)'
;MPVPGRNRILIWMCALIAVNQLGFGSIVPVIALYARSFGVLQSAIGLAVGIYGLARFLVALPAGQLADRIGRRSVLALGGLVTAAGNLLCGYAPDFPTFVVARFVSGAGAALVVTTGTIVLADITTPVERGRVMSVYQGTFLFAVGVGPLPGGLLAEHYGLAAPFLFYAVAGTLAAALAFFYVPETRDLPGARATAAAAGAAPASFAAQLRLLVGRAGFALVGLTAFMGAVARTGGLFSVIPVLARDRLALSADRIGFGLAVASIVGLAFAYPAGVLVDRYGRKTVIVPASAMSGLALIVFLVAPSYAWFLAGCVAWSVAAGIGGAAPAAYAADVAPPGMNAAAMSAYRMIGDLGYVVGPVGLGIATDLAGADATLTTTAALVVLVAALFARFAPETYRRL
;
A
#
# COMPACT_ATOMS: atom_id res chain seq x y z
N MET A 1 16.54 3.54 -28.65
CA MET A 1 15.59 2.89 -29.53
C MET A 1 14.51 2.24 -28.67
N PRO A 2 13.22 2.28 -29.04
CA PRO A 2 12.18 1.56 -28.28
C PRO A 2 12.41 0.06 -28.33
N VAL A 3 12.25 -0.61 -27.20
CA VAL A 3 12.42 -2.08 -27.11
C VAL A 3 11.33 -2.75 -27.96
N PRO A 4 11.66 -3.64 -28.90
CA PRO A 4 10.66 -4.36 -29.67
C PRO A 4 9.72 -5.12 -28.73
N GLY A 5 8.39 -4.99 -28.96
CA GLY A 5 7.40 -5.66 -28.12
C GLY A 5 7.12 -5.01 -26.77
N ARG A 6 7.62 -3.79 -26.49
CA ARG A 6 7.41 -3.04 -25.23
C ARG A 6 5.95 -3.03 -24.76
N ASN A 7 5.02 -2.70 -25.65
CA ASN A 7 3.59 -2.63 -25.28
C ASN A 7 3.06 -4.01 -24.86
N ARG A 8 3.52 -5.09 -25.49
CA ARG A 8 3.15 -6.45 -25.13
C ARG A 8 3.69 -6.81 -23.73
N ILE A 9 4.94 -6.42 -23.42
CA ILE A 9 5.53 -6.64 -22.08
C ILE A 9 4.73 -5.85 -21.05
N LEU A 10 4.41 -4.58 -21.31
CA LEU A 10 3.61 -3.76 -20.40
C LEU A 10 2.22 -4.38 -20.13
N ILE A 11 1.54 -4.89 -21.15
CA ILE A 11 0.23 -5.56 -21.01
C ILE A 11 0.36 -6.77 -20.06
N TRP A 12 1.35 -7.62 -20.26
CA TRP A 12 1.56 -8.79 -19.40
C TRP A 12 1.97 -8.41 -17.98
N MET A 13 2.77 -7.36 -17.81
CA MET A 13 3.10 -6.81 -16.49
C MET A 13 1.87 -6.23 -15.79
N CYS A 14 1.00 -5.54 -16.51
CA CYS A 14 -0.27 -5.07 -15.96
C CYS A 14 -1.21 -6.23 -15.61
N ALA A 15 -1.31 -7.26 -16.43
CA ALA A 15 -2.10 -8.45 -16.14
C ALA A 15 -1.58 -9.19 -14.89
N LEU A 16 -0.27 -9.38 -14.81
CA LEU A 16 0.39 -10.02 -13.66
C LEU A 16 0.13 -9.26 -12.37
N ILE A 17 0.35 -7.95 -12.37
CA ILE A 17 0.13 -7.15 -11.16
C ILE A 17 -1.34 -7.05 -10.80
N ALA A 18 -2.25 -6.99 -11.78
CA ALA A 18 -3.68 -7.00 -11.53
C ALA A 18 -4.13 -8.26 -10.82
N VAL A 19 -3.71 -9.43 -11.31
CA VAL A 19 -4.05 -10.73 -10.70
C VAL A 19 -3.47 -10.83 -9.28
N ASN A 20 -2.19 -10.49 -9.10
CA ASN A 20 -1.55 -10.52 -7.79
C ASN A 20 -2.22 -9.57 -6.79
N GLN A 21 -2.54 -8.35 -7.21
CA GLN A 21 -3.11 -7.32 -6.33
C GLN A 21 -4.61 -7.51 -6.08
N LEU A 22 -5.33 -8.13 -7.00
CA LEU A 22 -6.71 -8.58 -6.77
C LEU A 22 -6.74 -9.61 -5.62
N GLY A 23 -5.81 -10.56 -5.64
CA GLY A 23 -5.63 -11.52 -4.55
C GLY A 23 -5.30 -10.84 -3.22
N PHE A 24 -4.36 -9.88 -3.18
CA PHE A 24 -4.08 -9.10 -1.98
C PHE A 24 -5.31 -8.33 -1.49
N GLY A 25 -6.01 -7.64 -2.40
CA GLY A 25 -7.22 -6.88 -2.06
C GLY A 25 -8.32 -7.77 -1.47
N SER A 26 -8.46 -9.02 -1.92
CA SER A 26 -9.48 -9.94 -1.45
C SER A 26 -9.34 -10.30 0.04
N ILE A 27 -8.13 -10.29 0.59
CA ILE A 27 -7.92 -10.58 2.01
C ILE A 27 -8.12 -9.36 2.91
N VAL A 28 -8.12 -8.14 2.38
CA VAL A 28 -8.21 -6.90 3.17
C VAL A 28 -9.43 -6.86 4.10
N PRO A 29 -10.67 -7.19 3.67
CA PRO A 29 -11.83 -7.13 4.55
C PRO A 29 -11.86 -8.23 5.61
N VAL A 30 -11.13 -9.32 5.39
CA VAL A 30 -11.23 -10.54 6.20
C VAL A 30 -10.02 -10.82 7.08
N ILE A 31 -8.88 -10.20 6.82
CA ILE A 31 -7.64 -10.51 7.54
C ILE A 31 -7.77 -10.34 9.06
N ALA A 32 -8.41 -9.24 9.50
CA ALA A 32 -8.64 -8.98 10.91
C ALA A 32 -9.65 -9.97 11.51
N LEU A 33 -10.72 -10.28 10.77
CA LEU A 33 -11.73 -11.24 11.19
C LEU A 33 -11.18 -12.67 11.28
N TYR A 34 -10.34 -13.06 10.30
CA TYR A 34 -9.69 -14.37 10.29
C TYR A 34 -8.66 -14.51 11.42
N ALA A 35 -7.82 -13.49 11.63
CA ALA A 35 -6.90 -13.48 12.78
C ALA A 35 -7.66 -13.59 14.11
N ARG A 36 -8.78 -12.89 14.24
CA ARG A 36 -9.64 -12.95 15.44
C ARG A 36 -10.24 -14.32 15.68
N SER A 37 -10.51 -15.12 14.64
CA SER A 37 -11.07 -16.47 14.79
C SER A 37 -10.15 -17.43 15.54
N PHE A 38 -8.84 -17.10 15.67
CA PHE A 38 -7.91 -17.82 16.53
C PHE A 38 -8.01 -17.44 18.02
N GLY A 39 -8.96 -16.57 18.41
CA GLY A 39 -9.17 -16.18 19.82
C GLY A 39 -8.12 -15.23 20.38
N VAL A 40 -7.39 -14.49 19.51
CA VAL A 40 -6.29 -13.61 19.92
C VAL A 40 -6.75 -12.16 20.15
N LEU A 41 -5.94 -11.40 20.88
CA LEU A 41 -6.13 -9.98 21.16
C LEU A 41 -5.95 -9.11 19.91
N GLN A 42 -6.40 -7.85 19.98
CA GLN A 42 -6.32 -6.92 18.84
C GLN A 42 -4.86 -6.59 18.46
N SER A 43 -3.94 -6.56 19.43
CA SER A 43 -2.50 -6.42 19.19
C SER A 43 -1.94 -7.55 18.30
N ALA A 44 -2.36 -8.79 18.54
CA ALA A 44 -1.97 -9.92 17.71
C ALA A 44 -2.61 -9.85 16.32
N ILE A 45 -3.88 -9.42 16.20
CA ILE A 45 -4.49 -9.13 14.91
C ILE A 45 -3.67 -8.10 14.15
N GLY A 46 -3.26 -7.02 14.84
CA GLY A 46 -2.37 -6.00 14.29
C GLY A 46 -1.03 -6.56 13.82
N LEU A 47 -0.45 -7.51 14.56
CA LEU A 47 0.77 -8.22 14.15
C LEU A 47 0.57 -8.99 12.84
N ALA A 48 -0.53 -9.70 12.68
CA ALA A 48 -0.83 -10.44 11.45
C ALA A 48 -0.94 -9.52 10.21
N VAL A 49 -1.41 -8.28 10.39
CA VAL A 49 -1.42 -7.26 9.33
C VAL A 49 -0.03 -6.68 9.11
N GLY A 50 0.66 -6.28 10.18
CA GLY A 50 1.96 -5.59 10.12
C GLY A 50 3.10 -6.48 9.63
N ILE A 51 3.11 -7.77 9.99
CA ILE A 51 4.18 -8.72 9.63
C ILE A 51 4.34 -8.90 8.12
N TYR A 52 3.24 -8.83 7.38
CA TYR A 52 3.26 -8.83 5.92
C TYR A 52 3.99 -7.59 5.36
N GLY A 53 3.72 -6.42 5.95
CA GLY A 53 4.42 -5.18 5.59
C GLY A 53 5.91 -5.23 5.95
N LEU A 54 6.25 -5.79 7.11
CA LEU A 54 7.62 -6.00 7.53
C LEU A 54 8.38 -6.92 6.57
N ALA A 55 7.78 -8.05 6.17
CA ALA A 55 8.38 -8.94 5.19
C ALA A 55 8.65 -8.23 3.87
N ARG A 56 7.69 -7.43 3.39
CA ARG A 56 7.86 -6.61 2.18
C ARG A 56 9.02 -5.63 2.31
N PHE A 57 9.13 -4.95 3.43
CA PHE A 57 10.19 -3.99 3.69
C PHE A 57 11.57 -4.67 3.69
N LEU A 58 11.71 -5.78 4.42
CA LEU A 58 12.98 -6.51 4.54
C LEU A 58 13.43 -7.16 3.22
N VAL A 59 12.48 -7.66 2.43
CA VAL A 59 12.78 -8.40 1.20
C VAL A 59 12.91 -7.49 -0.03
N ALA A 60 12.43 -6.25 0.02
CA ALA A 60 12.47 -5.35 -1.15
C ALA A 60 13.89 -5.13 -1.71
N LEU A 61 14.88 -4.91 -0.84
CA LEU A 61 16.27 -4.73 -1.27
C LEU A 61 16.91 -6.03 -1.78
N PRO A 62 16.86 -7.17 -1.06
CA PRO A 62 17.28 -8.46 -1.57
C PRO A 62 16.60 -8.87 -2.88
N ALA A 63 15.32 -8.52 -3.07
CA ALA A 63 14.59 -8.81 -4.30
C ALA A 63 15.22 -8.19 -5.54
N GLY A 64 15.67 -6.94 -5.44
CA GLY A 64 16.42 -6.27 -6.52
C GLY A 64 17.74 -7.00 -6.85
N GLN A 65 18.53 -7.31 -5.83
CA GLN A 65 19.80 -8.06 -6.01
C GLN A 65 19.58 -9.45 -6.58
N LEU A 66 18.52 -10.14 -6.15
CA LEU A 66 18.16 -11.44 -6.67
C LEU A 66 17.75 -11.36 -8.15
N ALA A 67 16.97 -10.33 -8.52
CA ALA A 67 16.59 -10.07 -9.90
C ALA A 67 17.81 -9.80 -10.80
N ASP A 68 18.85 -9.17 -10.28
CA ASP A 68 20.11 -8.98 -11.02
C ASP A 68 20.91 -10.28 -11.19
N ARG A 69 20.81 -11.21 -10.22
CA ARG A 69 21.57 -12.47 -10.25
C ARG A 69 20.91 -13.54 -11.10
N ILE A 70 19.65 -13.87 -10.88
CA ILE A 70 18.94 -14.98 -11.52
C ILE A 70 17.96 -14.57 -12.63
N GLY A 71 17.84 -13.26 -12.88
CA GLY A 71 16.97 -12.70 -13.93
C GLY A 71 15.61 -12.25 -13.40
N ARG A 72 15.01 -11.28 -14.13
CA ARG A 72 13.73 -10.65 -13.72
C ARG A 72 12.57 -11.62 -13.84
N ARG A 73 12.52 -12.37 -14.95
CA ARG A 73 11.50 -13.40 -15.20
C ARG A 73 11.44 -14.44 -14.08
N SER A 74 12.60 -14.97 -13.71
CA SER A 74 12.72 -16.00 -12.67
C SER A 74 12.28 -15.50 -11.30
N VAL A 75 12.66 -14.26 -10.93
CA VAL A 75 12.28 -13.68 -9.63
C VAL A 75 10.81 -13.32 -9.58
N LEU A 76 10.20 -12.84 -10.68
CA LEU A 76 8.74 -12.63 -10.75
C LEU A 76 7.98 -13.95 -10.54
N ALA A 77 8.40 -15.01 -11.22
CA ALA A 77 7.77 -16.34 -11.08
C ALA A 77 7.95 -16.90 -9.66
N LEU A 78 9.17 -16.82 -9.10
CA LEU A 78 9.44 -17.21 -7.72
C LEU A 78 8.59 -16.42 -6.73
N GLY A 79 8.49 -15.12 -6.92
CA GLY A 79 7.66 -14.25 -6.08
C GLY A 79 6.19 -14.65 -6.09
N GLY A 80 5.63 -14.95 -7.26
CA GLY A 80 4.28 -15.48 -7.40
C GLY A 80 4.08 -16.81 -6.67
N LEU A 81 5.03 -17.75 -6.80
CA LEU A 81 4.98 -19.06 -6.11
C LEU A 81 5.11 -18.90 -4.60
N VAL A 82 6.02 -18.05 -4.10
CA VAL A 82 6.17 -17.79 -2.66
C VAL A 82 4.91 -17.12 -2.11
N THR A 83 4.30 -16.19 -2.86
CA THR A 83 3.01 -15.59 -2.51
C THR A 83 1.91 -16.67 -2.42
N ALA A 84 1.86 -17.56 -3.39
CA ALA A 84 0.90 -18.66 -3.44
C ALA A 84 1.08 -19.60 -2.24
N ALA A 85 2.30 -20.05 -1.98
CA ALA A 85 2.61 -20.94 -0.86
C ALA A 85 2.27 -20.29 0.49
N GLY A 86 2.65 -19.02 0.69
CA GLY A 86 2.33 -18.27 1.90
C GLY A 86 0.82 -18.15 2.13
N ASN A 87 0.04 -17.85 1.09
CA ASN A 87 -1.41 -17.74 1.23
C ASN A 87 -2.11 -19.10 1.35
N LEU A 88 -1.59 -20.16 0.72
CA LEU A 88 -2.07 -21.51 0.95
C LEU A 88 -1.88 -21.92 2.42
N LEU A 89 -0.69 -21.66 2.98
CA LEU A 89 -0.41 -21.87 4.40
C LEU A 89 -1.31 -21.01 5.31
N CYS A 90 -1.62 -19.75 4.92
CA CYS A 90 -2.58 -18.94 5.66
C CYS A 90 -3.97 -19.59 5.70
N GLY A 91 -4.47 -20.07 4.56
CA GLY A 91 -5.79 -20.67 4.45
C GLY A 91 -5.96 -21.98 5.24
N TYR A 92 -4.87 -22.71 5.48
CA TYR A 92 -4.83 -23.96 6.25
C TYR A 92 -4.13 -23.85 7.60
N ALA A 93 -3.87 -22.62 8.09
CA ALA A 93 -3.17 -22.44 9.35
C ALA A 93 -3.94 -23.06 10.53
N PRO A 94 -3.35 -24.00 11.28
CA PRO A 94 -4.02 -24.64 12.42
C PRO A 94 -4.05 -23.74 13.67
N ASP A 95 -3.15 -22.77 13.75
CA ASP A 95 -2.96 -21.87 14.87
C ASP A 95 -2.47 -20.49 14.43
N PHE A 96 -2.52 -19.54 15.36
CA PHE A 96 -2.11 -18.17 15.10
C PHE A 96 -0.63 -18.00 14.78
N PRO A 97 0.34 -18.64 15.49
CA PRO A 97 1.76 -18.57 15.12
C PRO A 97 2.04 -19.01 13.68
N THR A 98 1.45 -20.12 13.24
CA THR A 98 1.57 -20.61 11.86
C THR A 98 1.00 -19.59 10.88
N PHE A 99 -0.15 -18.98 11.19
CA PHE A 99 -0.74 -17.91 10.38
C PHE A 99 0.21 -16.71 10.25
N VAL A 100 0.85 -16.25 11.33
CA VAL A 100 1.80 -15.13 11.31
C VAL A 100 3.02 -15.45 10.43
N VAL A 101 3.60 -16.65 10.56
CA VAL A 101 4.72 -17.10 9.70
C VAL A 101 4.28 -17.15 8.24
N ALA A 102 3.11 -17.70 7.95
CA ALA A 102 2.55 -17.75 6.59
C ALA A 102 2.33 -16.35 6.00
N ARG A 103 1.89 -15.39 6.82
CA ARG A 103 1.76 -13.98 6.43
C ARG A 103 3.11 -13.34 6.07
N PHE A 104 4.17 -13.66 6.83
CA PHE A 104 5.52 -13.22 6.50
C PHE A 104 5.97 -13.77 5.15
N VAL A 105 5.81 -15.07 4.91
CA VAL A 105 6.15 -15.72 3.63
C VAL A 105 5.38 -15.08 2.47
N SER A 106 4.07 -14.88 2.62
CA SER A 106 3.25 -14.22 1.60
C SER A 106 3.73 -12.79 1.30
N GLY A 107 4.10 -12.03 2.33
CA GLY A 107 4.65 -10.67 2.19
C GLY A 107 6.00 -10.66 1.46
N ALA A 108 6.87 -11.63 1.74
CA ALA A 108 8.14 -11.81 1.05
C ALA A 108 7.94 -12.07 -0.45
N GLY A 109 7.01 -12.97 -0.80
CA GLY A 109 6.64 -13.22 -2.19
C GLY A 109 6.11 -11.98 -2.91
N ALA A 110 5.22 -11.23 -2.25
CA ALA A 110 4.69 -9.99 -2.80
C ALA A 110 5.79 -8.92 -3.01
N ALA A 111 6.80 -8.84 -2.14
CA ALA A 111 7.96 -7.97 -2.35
C ALA A 111 8.74 -8.33 -3.61
N LEU A 112 8.99 -9.63 -3.83
CA LEU A 112 9.66 -10.11 -5.05
C LEU A 112 8.90 -9.68 -6.31
N VAL A 113 7.58 -9.87 -6.33
CA VAL A 113 6.72 -9.49 -7.49
C VAL A 113 6.73 -7.98 -7.71
N VAL A 114 6.45 -7.18 -6.70
CA VAL A 114 6.29 -5.72 -6.84
C VAL A 114 7.60 -5.04 -7.17
N THR A 115 8.69 -5.41 -6.48
CA THR A 115 10.01 -4.81 -6.71
C THR A 115 10.53 -5.17 -8.10
N THR A 116 10.52 -6.45 -8.46
CA THR A 116 11.01 -6.89 -9.77
C THR A 116 10.13 -6.35 -10.89
N GLY A 117 8.82 -6.23 -10.67
CA GLY A 117 7.90 -5.63 -11.64
C GLY A 117 8.28 -4.20 -12.00
N THR A 118 8.64 -3.37 -11.02
CA THR A 118 9.10 -2.00 -11.27
C THR A 118 10.45 -1.96 -11.99
N ILE A 119 11.34 -2.93 -11.71
CA ILE A 119 12.63 -3.07 -12.42
C ILE A 119 12.39 -3.41 -13.90
N VAL A 120 11.56 -4.40 -14.21
CA VAL A 120 11.20 -4.74 -15.60
C VAL A 120 10.70 -3.54 -16.37
N LEU A 121 9.81 -2.73 -15.76
CA LEU A 121 9.30 -1.52 -16.40
C LEU A 121 10.38 -0.47 -16.62
N ALA A 122 11.33 -0.35 -15.70
CA ALA A 122 12.48 0.53 -15.87
C ALA A 122 13.41 0.05 -17.00
N ASP A 123 13.62 -1.27 -17.14
CA ASP A 123 14.47 -1.88 -18.17
C ASP A 123 13.92 -1.66 -19.59
N ILE A 124 12.58 -1.64 -19.76
CA ILE A 124 11.92 -1.50 -21.07
C ILE A 124 11.58 -0.07 -21.46
N THR A 125 11.86 0.92 -20.60
CA THR A 125 11.46 2.32 -20.83
C THR A 125 12.64 3.27 -20.87
N THR A 126 12.53 4.30 -21.72
CA THR A 126 13.43 5.46 -21.69
C THR A 126 13.03 6.42 -20.54
N PRO A 127 13.95 7.28 -20.07
CA PRO A 127 13.62 8.27 -19.02
C PRO A 127 12.40 9.15 -19.33
N VAL A 128 12.19 9.49 -20.60
CA VAL A 128 11.08 10.35 -21.06
C VAL A 128 9.72 9.64 -20.93
N GLU A 129 9.66 8.33 -21.23
CA GLU A 129 8.42 7.56 -21.27
C GLU A 129 8.12 6.84 -19.94
N ARG A 130 9.13 6.72 -19.07
CA ARG A 130 9.06 5.95 -17.81
C ARG A 130 7.90 6.39 -16.92
N GLY A 131 7.67 7.69 -16.79
CA GLY A 131 6.58 8.21 -15.97
C GLY A 131 5.21 7.71 -16.44
N ARG A 132 4.93 7.76 -17.73
CA ARG A 132 3.65 7.30 -18.31
C ARG A 132 3.44 5.79 -18.11
N VAL A 133 4.47 4.99 -18.36
CA VAL A 133 4.40 3.53 -18.21
C VAL A 133 4.20 3.14 -16.75
N MET A 134 4.94 3.76 -15.84
CA MET A 134 4.79 3.54 -14.40
C MET A 134 3.40 3.96 -13.90
N SER A 135 2.82 5.04 -14.44
CA SER A 135 1.47 5.48 -14.07
C SER A 135 0.39 4.47 -14.50
N VAL A 136 0.50 3.87 -15.68
CA VAL A 136 -0.43 2.82 -16.14
C VAL A 136 -0.32 1.59 -15.22
N TYR A 137 0.89 1.14 -14.93
CA TYR A 137 1.11 0.01 -14.04
C TYR A 137 0.60 0.27 -12.61
N GLN A 138 0.90 1.46 -12.06
CA GLN A 138 0.45 1.84 -10.73
C GLN A 138 -1.07 2.03 -10.66
N GLY A 139 -1.69 2.56 -11.71
CA GLY A 139 -3.15 2.64 -11.84
C GLY A 139 -3.79 1.25 -11.83
N THR A 140 -3.21 0.29 -12.59
CA THR A 140 -3.65 -1.11 -12.58
C THR A 140 -3.50 -1.75 -11.20
N PHE A 141 -2.37 -1.50 -10.53
CA PHE A 141 -2.12 -1.94 -9.15
C PHE A 141 -3.22 -1.45 -8.19
N LEU A 142 -3.47 -0.15 -8.17
CA LEU A 142 -4.45 0.47 -7.27
C LEU A 142 -5.88 0.01 -7.56
N PHE A 143 -6.23 -0.09 -8.83
CA PHE A 143 -7.55 -0.59 -9.25
C PHE A 143 -7.78 -2.02 -8.77
N ALA A 144 -6.81 -2.91 -8.99
CA ALA A 144 -6.91 -4.31 -8.60
C ALA A 144 -7.01 -4.50 -7.07
N VAL A 145 -6.18 -3.78 -6.29
CA VAL A 145 -6.31 -3.76 -4.82
C VAL A 145 -7.68 -3.25 -4.40
N GLY A 146 -8.17 -2.23 -5.10
CA GLY A 146 -9.42 -1.57 -4.75
C GLY A 146 -10.67 -2.39 -5.01
N VAL A 147 -10.68 -3.16 -6.10
CA VAL A 147 -11.80 -4.05 -6.45
C VAL A 147 -11.75 -5.35 -5.63
N GLY A 148 -10.55 -5.77 -5.20
CA GLY A 148 -10.33 -7.02 -4.48
C GLY A 148 -11.23 -7.29 -3.27
N PRO A 149 -11.55 -6.30 -2.42
CA PRO A 149 -12.42 -6.51 -1.26
C PRO A 149 -13.81 -7.06 -1.59
N LEU A 150 -14.33 -6.77 -2.79
CA LEU A 150 -15.63 -7.29 -3.21
C LEU A 150 -15.65 -8.82 -3.36
N PRO A 151 -14.84 -9.45 -4.23
CA PRO A 151 -14.77 -10.91 -4.29
C PRO A 151 -14.30 -11.52 -2.97
N GLY A 152 -13.41 -10.82 -2.22
CA GLY A 152 -12.92 -11.30 -0.94
C GLY A 152 -14.02 -11.44 0.11
N GLY A 153 -14.87 -10.44 0.26
CA GLY A 153 -16.00 -10.47 1.17
C GLY A 153 -17.02 -11.56 0.78
N LEU A 154 -17.34 -11.67 -0.52
CA LEU A 154 -18.25 -12.70 -1.04
C LEU A 154 -17.71 -14.12 -0.79
N LEU A 155 -16.42 -14.34 -1.07
CA LEU A 155 -15.79 -15.64 -0.81
C LEU A 155 -15.81 -16.00 0.68
N ALA A 156 -15.53 -15.01 1.54
CA ALA A 156 -15.54 -15.23 2.98
C ALA A 156 -16.93 -15.57 3.53
N GLU A 157 -17.96 -14.92 3.01
CA GLU A 157 -19.34 -15.17 3.45
C GLU A 157 -19.86 -16.55 3.03
N HIS A 158 -19.55 -16.98 1.79
CA HIS A 158 -20.09 -18.23 1.26
C HIS A 158 -19.23 -19.46 1.56
N TYR A 159 -17.90 -19.29 1.65
CA TYR A 159 -16.94 -20.40 1.77
C TYR A 159 -16.07 -20.30 3.03
N GLY A 160 -16.32 -19.30 3.90
CA GLY A 160 -15.59 -19.07 5.13
C GLY A 160 -14.36 -18.16 4.99
N LEU A 161 -13.89 -17.67 6.14
CA LEU A 161 -12.85 -16.64 6.22
C LEU A 161 -11.49 -17.06 5.65
N ALA A 162 -11.24 -18.37 5.46
CA ALA A 162 -10.03 -18.90 4.82
C ALA A 162 -10.06 -18.75 3.29
N ALA A 163 -11.25 -18.74 2.66
CA ALA A 163 -11.39 -18.78 1.21
C ALA A 163 -10.69 -17.64 0.46
N PRO A 164 -10.68 -16.37 0.92
CA PRO A 164 -9.91 -15.30 0.27
C PRO A 164 -8.39 -15.54 0.24
N PHE A 165 -7.83 -16.23 1.24
CA PHE A 165 -6.41 -16.61 1.23
C PHE A 165 -6.15 -17.69 0.17
N LEU A 166 -7.02 -18.66 0.03
CA LEU A 166 -6.93 -19.68 -1.03
C LEU A 166 -7.10 -19.08 -2.42
N PHE A 167 -8.00 -18.13 -2.57
CA PHE A 167 -8.13 -17.34 -3.80
C PHE A 167 -6.84 -16.57 -4.12
N TYR A 168 -6.20 -15.95 -3.12
CA TYR A 168 -4.93 -15.28 -3.33
C TYR A 168 -3.79 -16.28 -3.65
N ALA A 169 -3.83 -17.51 -3.10
CA ALA A 169 -2.88 -18.55 -3.48
C ALA A 169 -3.02 -18.91 -4.97
N VAL A 170 -4.25 -19.06 -5.47
CA VAL A 170 -4.52 -19.26 -6.90
C VAL A 170 -4.04 -18.07 -7.73
N ALA A 171 -4.34 -16.85 -7.31
CA ALA A 171 -3.90 -15.64 -7.98
C ALA A 171 -2.36 -15.52 -8.02
N GLY A 172 -1.66 -15.89 -6.93
CA GLY A 172 -0.20 -15.94 -6.88
C GLY A 172 0.39 -16.97 -7.86
N THR A 173 -0.22 -18.16 -7.95
CA THR A 173 0.17 -19.19 -8.93
C THR A 173 -0.04 -18.69 -10.36
N LEU A 174 -1.15 -18.03 -10.61
CA LEU A 174 -1.45 -17.46 -11.93
C LEU A 174 -0.48 -16.33 -12.29
N ALA A 175 -0.12 -15.49 -11.32
CA ALA A 175 0.90 -14.45 -11.50
C ALA A 175 2.27 -15.07 -11.80
N ALA A 176 2.65 -16.17 -11.15
CA ALA A 176 3.86 -16.92 -11.45
C ALA A 176 3.86 -17.49 -12.87
N ALA A 177 2.75 -18.09 -13.29
CA ALA A 177 2.57 -18.61 -14.63
C ALA A 177 2.66 -17.49 -15.69
N LEU A 178 1.99 -16.37 -15.48
CA LEU A 178 2.08 -15.19 -16.35
C LEU A 178 3.53 -14.70 -16.46
N ALA A 179 4.24 -14.62 -15.34
CA ALA A 179 5.64 -14.22 -15.32
C ALA A 179 6.49 -15.20 -16.15
N PHE A 180 6.32 -16.50 -15.91
CA PHE A 180 7.16 -17.53 -16.52
C PHE A 180 6.91 -17.70 -18.03
N PHE A 181 5.66 -17.65 -18.47
CA PHE A 181 5.34 -17.92 -19.88
C PHE A 181 5.30 -16.68 -20.77
N TYR A 182 4.97 -15.50 -20.24
CA TYR A 182 4.68 -14.32 -21.06
C TYR A 182 5.61 -13.13 -20.82
N VAL A 183 6.31 -13.05 -19.68
CA VAL A 183 7.29 -11.98 -19.44
C VAL A 183 8.66 -12.45 -19.94
N PRO A 184 9.26 -11.75 -20.93
CA PRO A 184 10.61 -12.07 -21.37
C PRO A 184 11.65 -11.67 -20.32
N GLU A 185 12.84 -12.27 -20.40
CA GLU A 185 13.96 -11.79 -19.59
C GLU A 185 14.43 -10.42 -20.08
N THR A 186 14.55 -9.46 -19.14
CA THR A 186 14.90 -8.07 -19.46
C THR A 186 16.27 -7.65 -18.95
N ARG A 187 16.97 -8.53 -18.22
CA ARG A 187 18.26 -8.21 -17.57
C ARG A 187 19.33 -7.70 -18.55
N ASP A 188 19.34 -8.22 -19.76
CA ASP A 188 20.38 -7.90 -20.75
C ASP A 188 20.00 -6.73 -21.69
N LEU A 189 18.83 -6.12 -21.48
CA LEU A 189 18.40 -4.98 -22.28
C LEU A 189 19.27 -3.73 -22.01
N PRO A 190 19.42 -2.83 -23.00
CA PRO A 190 20.21 -1.62 -22.83
C PRO A 190 19.76 -0.72 -21.65
N GLY A 191 18.45 -0.70 -21.36
CA GLY A 191 17.88 0.02 -20.22
C GLY A 191 18.36 -0.50 -18.87
N ALA A 192 18.47 -1.82 -18.71
CA ALA A 192 18.98 -2.47 -17.51
C ALA A 192 20.45 -2.10 -17.23
N ARG A 193 21.28 -2.12 -18.27
CA ARG A 193 22.71 -1.74 -18.17
C ARG A 193 22.88 -0.28 -17.80
N ALA A 194 22.07 0.63 -18.33
CA ALA A 194 22.10 2.05 -18.01
C ALA A 194 21.69 2.30 -16.55
N THR A 195 20.69 1.58 -16.05
CA THR A 195 20.24 1.70 -14.66
C THR A 195 21.29 1.17 -13.68
N ALA A 196 21.95 0.05 -13.99
CA ALA A 196 23.04 -0.51 -13.19
C ALA A 196 24.28 0.41 -13.16
N ALA A 197 24.64 1.02 -14.28
CA ALA A 197 25.75 1.98 -14.36
C ALA A 197 25.46 3.25 -13.52
N ALA A 198 24.24 3.74 -13.52
CA ALA A 198 23.83 4.89 -12.71
C ALA A 198 23.82 4.57 -11.19
N ALA A 199 23.56 3.34 -10.80
CA ALA A 199 23.59 2.90 -9.40
C ALA A 199 25.01 2.77 -8.84
N GLY A 200 26.03 2.60 -9.69
CA GLY A 200 27.44 2.47 -9.29
C GLY A 200 28.14 3.78 -8.88
N ALA A 201 27.54 4.93 -9.16
CA ALA A 201 28.03 6.23 -8.69
C ALA A 201 27.54 6.48 -7.26
N ALA A 202 28.28 6.02 -6.25
CA ALA A 202 27.89 6.11 -4.84
C ALA A 202 27.87 7.57 -4.36
N PRO A 203 26.69 8.16 -4.11
CA PRO A 203 26.59 9.42 -3.37
C PRO A 203 26.81 9.15 -1.86
N ALA A 204 26.92 10.25 -1.07
CA ALA A 204 26.99 10.21 0.38
C ALA A 204 26.05 9.15 0.98
N SER A 205 26.43 8.49 2.09
CA SER A 205 25.67 7.38 2.67
C SER A 205 24.18 7.74 2.79
N PHE A 206 23.29 6.82 2.51
CA PHE A 206 21.83 7.03 2.59
C PHE A 206 21.43 7.61 3.96
N ALA A 207 22.12 7.19 5.04
CA ALA A 207 21.88 7.72 6.38
C ALA A 207 22.19 9.21 6.49
N ALA A 208 23.25 9.71 5.82
CA ALA A 208 23.58 11.13 5.78
C ALA A 208 22.53 11.92 4.97
N GLN A 209 22.07 11.37 3.85
CA GLN A 209 21.00 11.96 3.05
C GLN A 209 19.68 12.01 3.81
N LEU A 210 19.31 10.94 4.49
CA LEU A 210 18.11 10.87 5.33
C LEU A 210 18.14 11.91 6.45
N ARG A 211 19.27 12.03 7.16
CA ARG A 211 19.46 13.04 8.21
C ARG A 211 19.27 14.46 7.69
N LEU A 212 19.80 14.75 6.51
CA LEU A 212 19.67 16.06 5.86
C LEU A 212 18.23 16.34 5.42
N LEU A 213 17.52 15.34 4.92
CA LEU A 213 16.13 15.46 4.52
C LEU A 213 15.22 15.67 5.73
N VAL A 214 15.34 14.85 6.77
CA VAL A 214 14.52 14.93 7.99
C VAL A 214 14.80 16.21 8.78
N GLY A 215 16.02 16.77 8.67
CA GLY A 215 16.36 18.10 9.23
C GLY A 215 15.59 19.26 8.59
N ARG A 216 14.95 19.07 7.44
CA ARG A 216 14.08 20.08 6.82
C ARG A 216 12.64 19.93 7.32
N ALA A 217 12.12 20.96 7.96
CA ALA A 217 10.77 20.96 8.55
C ALA A 217 9.68 20.51 7.54
N GLY A 218 9.72 21.00 6.30
CA GLY A 218 8.77 20.60 5.25
C GLY A 218 8.80 19.10 4.96
N PHE A 219 10.02 18.52 4.85
CA PHE A 219 10.18 17.08 4.60
C PHE A 219 9.77 16.25 5.80
N ALA A 220 10.16 16.64 7.01
CA ALA A 220 9.77 15.94 8.24
C ALA A 220 8.24 15.93 8.42
N LEU A 221 7.57 17.05 8.17
CA LEU A 221 6.12 17.17 8.28
C LEU A 221 5.37 16.35 7.23
N VAL A 222 5.81 16.35 5.96
CA VAL A 222 5.17 15.50 4.94
C VAL A 222 5.43 14.01 5.20
N GLY A 223 6.60 13.66 5.71
CA GLY A 223 6.91 12.32 6.18
C GLY A 223 5.99 11.90 7.32
N LEU A 224 5.78 12.76 8.32
CA LEU A 224 4.86 12.51 9.42
C LEU A 224 3.40 12.36 8.94
N THR A 225 2.98 13.15 7.95
CA THR A 225 1.67 13.00 7.31
C THR A 225 1.53 11.63 6.62
N ALA A 226 2.56 11.18 5.89
CA ALA A 226 2.58 9.87 5.26
C ALA A 226 2.55 8.73 6.29
N PHE A 227 3.34 8.84 7.36
CA PHE A 227 3.37 7.89 8.46
C PHE A 227 2.00 7.76 9.13
N MET A 228 1.41 8.87 9.57
CA MET A 228 0.10 8.86 10.24
C MET A 228 -1.03 8.43 9.31
N GLY A 229 -0.98 8.80 8.02
CA GLY A 229 -1.91 8.29 7.01
C GLY A 229 -1.82 6.77 6.83
N ALA A 230 -0.61 6.21 6.85
CA ALA A 230 -0.40 4.77 6.81
C ALA A 230 -0.89 4.07 8.09
N VAL A 231 -0.60 4.63 9.27
CA VAL A 231 -1.10 4.13 10.57
C VAL A 231 -2.63 4.10 10.59
N ALA A 232 -3.29 5.19 10.20
CA ALA A 232 -4.75 5.28 10.17
C ALA A 232 -5.37 4.29 9.17
N ARG A 233 -4.74 4.09 8.01
CA ARG A 233 -5.22 3.15 6.99
C ARG A 233 -5.05 1.70 7.40
N THR A 234 -3.85 1.30 7.81
CA THR A 234 -3.56 -0.12 8.06
C THR A 234 -3.94 -0.55 9.46
N GLY A 235 -3.70 0.29 10.45
CA GLY A 235 -4.12 0.04 11.83
C GLY A 235 -5.61 0.31 12.04
N GLY A 236 -6.13 1.44 11.55
CA GLY A 236 -7.55 1.76 11.65
C GLY A 236 -8.41 0.94 10.66
N LEU A 237 -8.32 1.28 9.37
CA LEU A 237 -9.26 0.76 8.35
C LEU A 237 -9.11 -0.74 8.07
N PHE A 238 -7.91 -1.31 8.14
CA PHE A 238 -7.67 -2.73 7.82
C PHE A 238 -7.63 -3.64 9.07
N SER A 239 -7.46 -3.08 10.28
CA SER A 239 -7.35 -3.88 11.50
C SER A 239 -8.50 -3.63 12.47
N VAL A 240 -8.66 -2.41 12.99
CA VAL A 240 -9.63 -2.11 14.06
C VAL A 240 -11.07 -2.01 13.52
N ILE A 241 -11.29 -1.28 12.42
CA ILE A 241 -12.64 -1.00 11.89
C ILE A 241 -13.40 -2.26 11.44
N PRO A 242 -12.82 -3.25 10.74
CA PRO A 242 -13.55 -4.47 10.37
C PRO A 242 -14.04 -5.26 11.59
N VAL A 243 -13.23 -5.32 12.66
CA VAL A 243 -13.60 -5.97 13.92
C VAL A 243 -14.71 -5.19 14.62
N LEU A 244 -14.59 -3.86 14.70
CA LEU A 244 -15.61 -2.98 15.28
C LEU A 244 -16.95 -3.08 14.54
N ALA A 245 -16.92 -3.10 13.19
CA ALA A 245 -18.10 -3.23 12.35
C ALA A 245 -18.79 -4.59 12.54
N ARG A 246 -18.01 -5.66 12.72
CA ARG A 246 -18.55 -6.99 13.06
C ARG A 246 -19.21 -7.01 14.44
N ASP A 247 -18.55 -6.42 15.45
CA ASP A 247 -19.00 -6.46 16.83
C ASP A 247 -20.21 -5.57 17.11
N ARG A 248 -20.23 -4.34 16.57
CA ARG A 248 -21.27 -3.35 16.87
C ARG A 248 -22.46 -3.41 15.91
N LEU A 249 -22.18 -3.62 14.63
CA LEU A 249 -23.20 -3.58 13.59
C LEU A 249 -23.58 -4.98 13.08
N ALA A 250 -22.96 -6.04 13.62
CA ALA A 250 -23.10 -7.42 13.15
C ALA A 250 -22.93 -7.56 11.63
N LEU A 251 -22.05 -6.75 11.01
CA LEU A 251 -21.86 -6.78 9.58
C LEU A 251 -21.17 -8.07 9.15
N SER A 252 -21.69 -8.65 8.09
CA SER A 252 -21.09 -9.79 7.40
C SER A 252 -19.84 -9.39 6.61
N ALA A 253 -18.98 -10.35 6.26
CA ALA A 253 -17.73 -10.10 5.57
C ALA A 253 -17.96 -9.49 4.17
N ASP A 254 -19.04 -9.89 3.48
CA ASP A 254 -19.42 -9.34 2.18
C ASP A 254 -19.81 -7.86 2.27
N ARG A 255 -20.57 -7.46 3.32
CA ARG A 255 -20.94 -6.04 3.56
C ARG A 255 -19.72 -5.17 3.85
N ILE A 256 -18.78 -5.66 4.66
CA ILE A 256 -17.51 -4.98 4.92
C ILE A 256 -16.70 -4.88 3.62
N GLY A 257 -16.59 -5.97 2.88
CA GLY A 257 -15.89 -6.02 1.60
C GLY A 257 -16.50 -5.09 0.54
N PHE A 258 -17.82 -5.05 0.44
CA PHE A 258 -18.54 -4.12 -0.44
C PHE A 258 -18.25 -2.65 -0.08
N GLY A 259 -18.31 -2.29 1.21
CA GLY A 259 -17.98 -0.95 1.67
C GLY A 259 -16.55 -0.51 1.30
N LEU A 260 -15.57 -1.40 1.50
CA LEU A 260 -14.17 -1.12 1.14
C LEU A 260 -13.95 -1.06 -0.37
N ALA A 261 -14.70 -1.85 -1.17
CA ALA A 261 -14.64 -1.78 -2.63
C ALA A 261 -15.25 -0.48 -3.15
N VAL A 262 -16.42 -0.07 -2.64
CA VAL A 262 -17.03 1.25 -2.95
C VAL A 262 -16.05 2.36 -2.59
N ALA A 263 -15.46 2.28 -1.41
CA ALA A 263 -14.40 3.19 -0.98
C ALA A 263 -13.30 3.32 -2.05
N SER A 264 -12.76 2.23 -2.52
CA SER A 264 -11.65 2.23 -3.46
C SER A 264 -12.04 2.80 -4.84
N ILE A 265 -13.23 2.48 -5.33
CA ILE A 265 -13.75 3.00 -6.60
C ILE A 265 -13.94 4.53 -6.51
N VAL A 266 -14.54 5.00 -5.42
CA VAL A 266 -14.72 6.44 -5.16
C VAL A 266 -13.36 7.13 -5.08
N GLY A 267 -12.39 6.58 -4.32
CA GLY A 267 -11.05 7.14 -4.22
C GLY A 267 -10.34 7.25 -5.57
N LEU A 268 -10.48 6.24 -6.43
CA LEU A 268 -9.92 6.26 -7.78
C LEU A 268 -10.57 7.33 -8.66
N ALA A 269 -11.89 7.53 -8.55
CA ALA A 269 -12.60 8.58 -9.29
C ALA A 269 -12.12 9.99 -8.90
N PHE A 270 -11.76 10.19 -7.63
CA PHE A 270 -11.24 11.48 -7.15
C PHE A 270 -9.73 11.67 -7.40
N ALA A 271 -8.99 10.63 -7.76
CA ALA A 271 -7.53 10.73 -7.96
C ALA A 271 -7.16 11.67 -9.14
N TYR A 272 -7.92 11.64 -10.24
CA TYR A 272 -7.67 12.52 -11.38
C TYR A 272 -8.01 14.00 -11.08
N PRO A 273 -9.21 14.35 -10.58
CA PRO A 273 -9.51 15.72 -10.14
C PRO A 273 -8.54 16.25 -9.10
N ALA A 274 -8.05 15.40 -8.20
CA ALA A 274 -7.07 15.77 -7.19
C ALA A 274 -5.74 16.24 -7.79
N GLY A 275 -5.25 15.55 -8.84
CA GLY A 275 -4.07 16.00 -9.58
C GLY A 275 -4.23 17.43 -10.12
N VAL A 276 -5.37 17.72 -10.75
CA VAL A 276 -5.68 19.08 -11.26
C VAL A 276 -5.76 20.10 -10.12
N LEU A 277 -6.34 19.73 -8.97
CA LEU A 277 -6.39 20.61 -7.80
C LEU A 277 -4.98 20.92 -7.25
N VAL A 278 -4.11 19.92 -7.18
CA VAL A 278 -2.71 20.07 -6.74
C VAL A 278 -1.95 21.03 -7.65
N ASP A 279 -2.15 20.89 -8.97
CA ASP A 279 -1.46 21.73 -9.96
C ASP A 279 -2.02 23.16 -10.01
N ARG A 280 -3.30 23.37 -9.67
CA ARG A 280 -3.95 24.68 -9.74
C ARG A 280 -3.85 25.48 -8.45
N TYR A 281 -3.97 24.84 -7.29
CA TYR A 281 -4.09 25.50 -5.99
C TYR A 281 -2.89 25.28 -5.06
N GLY A 282 -1.95 24.43 -5.44
CA GLY A 282 -0.78 24.11 -4.64
C GLY A 282 -0.94 22.85 -3.78
N ARG A 283 0.21 22.35 -3.31
CA ARG A 283 0.30 21.07 -2.61
C ARG A 283 -0.29 21.14 -1.21
N LYS A 284 0.03 22.19 -0.46
CA LYS A 284 -0.42 22.38 0.93
C LYS A 284 -1.93 22.52 1.03
N THR A 285 -2.54 23.26 0.10
CA THR A 285 -3.99 23.50 0.01
C THR A 285 -4.79 22.20 -0.19
N VAL A 286 -4.17 21.17 -0.74
CA VAL A 286 -4.79 19.86 -0.95
C VAL A 286 -4.47 18.88 0.18
N ILE A 287 -3.21 18.86 0.66
CA ILE A 287 -2.76 17.93 1.72
C ILE A 287 -3.53 18.17 3.03
N VAL A 288 -3.66 19.42 3.44
CA VAL A 288 -4.26 19.76 4.75
C VAL A 288 -5.71 19.30 4.88
N PRO A 289 -6.64 19.69 3.98
CA PRO A 289 -8.02 19.25 4.11
C PRO A 289 -8.19 17.76 3.88
N ALA A 290 -7.44 17.14 2.97
CA ALA A 290 -7.49 15.71 2.72
C ALA A 290 -7.06 14.92 3.98
N SER A 291 -5.94 15.31 4.62
CA SER A 291 -5.48 14.65 5.85
C SER A 291 -6.47 14.85 7.00
N ALA A 292 -6.98 16.06 7.20
CA ALA A 292 -8.00 16.35 8.23
C ALA A 292 -9.27 15.52 8.00
N MET A 293 -9.75 15.45 6.76
CA MET A 293 -10.93 14.67 6.40
C MET A 293 -10.70 13.16 6.61
N SER A 294 -9.49 12.64 6.38
CA SER A 294 -9.14 11.25 6.72
C SER A 294 -9.27 10.98 8.21
N GLY A 295 -8.81 11.90 9.07
CA GLY A 295 -9.01 11.81 10.52
C GLY A 295 -10.50 11.85 10.91
N LEU A 296 -11.27 12.77 10.36
CA LEU A 296 -12.71 12.88 10.63
C LEU A 296 -13.48 11.64 10.15
N ALA A 297 -13.09 11.01 9.06
CA ALA A 297 -13.69 9.78 8.56
C ALA A 297 -13.60 8.62 9.59
N LEU A 298 -12.52 8.56 10.40
CA LEU A 298 -12.42 7.59 11.49
C LEU A 298 -13.50 7.79 12.54
N ILE A 299 -13.87 9.04 12.83
CA ILE A 299 -14.97 9.37 13.77
C ILE A 299 -16.32 8.92 13.19
N VAL A 300 -16.53 9.05 11.88
CA VAL A 300 -17.77 8.57 11.24
C VAL A 300 -17.94 7.07 11.45
N PHE A 301 -16.87 6.26 11.31
CA PHE A 301 -16.93 4.83 11.61
C PHE A 301 -17.24 4.55 13.09
N LEU A 302 -16.71 5.37 13.99
CA LEU A 302 -16.89 5.21 15.43
C LEU A 302 -18.33 5.41 15.86
N VAL A 303 -18.97 6.45 15.32
CA VAL A 303 -20.36 6.81 15.68
C VAL A 303 -21.40 6.16 14.77
N ALA A 304 -21.00 5.26 13.86
CA ALA A 304 -21.88 4.64 12.89
C ALA A 304 -22.97 3.80 13.57
N PRO A 305 -24.26 4.15 13.48
CA PRO A 305 -25.35 3.36 14.07
C PRO A 305 -25.91 2.30 13.11
N SER A 306 -25.49 2.31 11.85
CA SER A 306 -26.04 1.43 10.81
C SER A 306 -25.02 1.20 9.66
N TYR A 307 -25.36 0.23 8.80
CA TYR A 307 -24.58 -0.03 7.59
C TYR A 307 -24.46 1.17 6.65
N ALA A 308 -25.51 1.98 6.54
CA ALA A 308 -25.47 3.18 5.72
C ALA A 308 -24.41 4.19 6.23
N TRP A 309 -24.28 4.35 7.54
CA TRP A 309 -23.24 5.16 8.16
C TRP A 309 -21.84 4.57 7.99
N PHE A 310 -21.71 3.25 8.05
CA PHE A 310 -20.46 2.58 7.72
C PHE A 310 -20.03 2.87 6.27
N LEU A 311 -20.97 2.80 5.31
CA LEU A 311 -20.71 3.16 3.92
C LEU A 311 -20.36 4.66 3.78
N ALA A 312 -21.02 5.55 4.51
CA ALA A 312 -20.67 6.98 4.54
C ALA A 312 -19.22 7.19 5.04
N GLY A 313 -18.81 6.47 6.08
CA GLY A 313 -17.42 6.45 6.55
C GLY A 313 -16.43 5.97 5.46
N CYS A 314 -16.78 4.89 4.75
CA CYS A 314 -16.01 4.37 3.63
C CYS A 314 -15.85 5.43 2.52
N VAL A 315 -16.93 6.11 2.14
CA VAL A 315 -16.91 7.16 1.11
C VAL A 315 -16.11 8.37 1.59
N ALA A 316 -16.33 8.85 2.82
CA ALA A 316 -15.59 9.99 3.38
C ALA A 316 -14.07 9.72 3.41
N TRP A 317 -13.67 8.53 3.89
CA TRP A 317 -12.27 8.10 3.86
C TRP A 317 -11.70 8.10 2.45
N SER A 318 -12.46 7.58 1.50
CA SER A 318 -12.00 7.43 0.11
C SER A 318 -11.85 8.74 -0.63
N VAL A 319 -12.78 9.66 -0.44
CA VAL A 319 -12.67 11.03 -0.98
C VAL A 319 -11.40 11.68 -0.44
N ALA A 320 -11.15 11.57 0.86
CA ALA A 320 -9.95 12.08 1.49
C ALA A 320 -8.66 11.45 0.92
N ALA A 321 -8.64 10.12 0.81
CA ALA A 321 -7.49 9.38 0.28
C ALA A 321 -7.27 9.66 -1.21
N GLY A 322 -8.35 9.77 -2.00
CA GLY A 322 -8.28 10.10 -3.42
C GLY A 322 -7.73 11.50 -3.65
N ILE A 323 -8.25 12.50 -2.92
CA ILE A 323 -7.78 13.88 -3.00
C ILE A 323 -6.34 14.02 -2.51
N GLY A 324 -5.97 13.35 -1.41
CA GLY A 324 -4.64 13.43 -0.82
C GLY A 324 -3.57 12.60 -1.54
N GLY A 325 -3.94 11.68 -2.45
CA GLY A 325 -3.07 10.58 -2.89
C GLY A 325 -1.71 10.96 -3.47
N ALA A 326 -1.65 11.90 -4.41
CA ALA A 326 -0.39 12.29 -5.09
C ALA A 326 0.30 13.51 -4.46
N ALA A 327 -0.44 14.36 -3.76
CA ALA A 327 0.03 15.64 -3.25
C ALA A 327 1.21 15.53 -2.26
N PRO A 328 1.21 14.62 -1.27
CA PRO A 328 2.32 14.48 -0.34
C PRO A 328 3.63 14.03 -1.00
N ALA A 329 3.55 13.12 -1.97
CA ALA A 329 4.72 12.67 -2.72
C ALA A 329 5.31 13.80 -3.58
N ALA A 330 4.45 14.57 -4.27
CA ALA A 330 4.87 15.75 -5.03
C ALA A 330 5.53 16.79 -4.12
N TYR A 331 4.93 17.08 -2.96
CA TYR A 331 5.50 17.99 -1.97
C TYR A 331 6.87 17.52 -1.47
N ALA A 332 7.03 16.22 -1.18
CA ALA A 332 8.31 15.65 -0.75
C ALA A 332 9.42 15.83 -1.81
N ALA A 333 9.06 15.70 -3.08
CA ALA A 333 9.98 15.98 -4.19
C ALA A 333 10.32 17.47 -4.31
N ASP A 334 9.33 18.37 -4.14
CA ASP A 334 9.50 19.82 -4.24
C ASP A 334 10.44 20.39 -3.15
N VAL A 335 10.38 19.85 -1.90
CA VAL A 335 11.23 20.29 -0.79
C VAL A 335 12.60 19.61 -0.76
N ALA A 336 12.83 18.64 -1.63
CA ALA A 336 14.12 17.94 -1.72
C ALA A 336 15.24 18.90 -2.18
N PRO A 337 16.46 18.77 -1.63
CA PRO A 337 17.63 19.49 -2.18
C PRO A 337 17.87 19.12 -3.64
N PRO A 338 18.45 20.03 -4.44
CA PRO A 338 18.85 19.73 -5.81
C PRO A 338 19.70 18.45 -5.87
N GLY A 339 19.36 17.54 -6.79
CA GLY A 339 20.04 16.26 -6.97
C GLY A 339 19.65 15.15 -5.97
N MET A 340 18.79 15.41 -4.99
CA MET A 340 18.39 14.44 -3.96
C MET A 340 16.96 13.89 -4.15
N ASN A 341 16.30 14.12 -5.28
CA ASN A 341 14.91 13.69 -5.50
C ASN A 341 14.71 12.17 -5.30
N ALA A 342 15.65 11.35 -5.79
CA ALA A 342 15.57 9.90 -5.63
C ALA A 342 15.65 9.48 -4.15
N ALA A 343 16.57 10.07 -3.38
CA ALA A 343 16.70 9.82 -1.96
C ALA A 343 15.47 10.31 -1.17
N ALA A 344 14.93 11.49 -1.53
CA ALA A 344 13.73 12.02 -0.91
C ALA A 344 12.51 11.13 -1.14
N MET A 345 12.29 10.63 -2.37
CA MET A 345 11.19 9.73 -2.67
C MET A 345 11.34 8.38 -1.96
N SER A 346 12.57 7.86 -1.90
CA SER A 346 12.86 6.61 -1.15
C SER A 346 12.62 6.79 0.35
N ALA A 347 13.10 7.89 0.94
CA ALA A 347 12.89 8.20 2.35
C ALA A 347 11.41 8.43 2.69
N TYR A 348 10.69 9.18 1.86
CA TYR A 348 9.24 9.39 2.01
C TYR A 348 8.47 8.06 2.00
N ARG A 349 8.78 7.18 1.04
CA ARG A 349 8.17 5.85 0.94
C ARG A 349 8.49 4.98 2.16
N MET A 350 9.75 4.97 2.59
CA MET A 350 10.20 4.22 3.76
C MET A 350 9.46 4.65 5.04
N ILE A 351 9.24 5.96 5.23
CA ILE A 351 8.49 6.50 6.36
C ILE A 351 7.02 6.02 6.31
N GLY A 352 6.40 6.04 5.13
CA GLY A 352 5.05 5.48 4.95
C GLY A 352 4.98 3.98 5.21
N ASP A 353 5.95 3.21 4.71
CA ASP A 353 6.04 1.76 4.94
C ASP A 353 6.27 1.42 6.43
N LEU A 354 7.01 2.26 7.17
CA LEU A 354 7.14 2.12 8.62
C LEU A 354 5.79 2.31 9.32
N GLY A 355 4.97 3.29 8.90
CA GLY A 355 3.60 3.47 9.38
C GLY A 355 2.71 2.25 9.09
N TYR A 356 2.92 1.62 7.93
CA TYR A 356 2.21 0.38 7.56
C TYR A 356 2.53 -0.78 8.52
N VAL A 357 3.76 -0.89 8.99
CA VAL A 357 4.20 -1.96 9.91
C VAL A 357 3.76 -1.66 11.34
N VAL A 358 4.05 -0.44 11.82
CA VAL A 358 3.85 -0.05 13.22
C VAL A 358 2.37 0.22 13.53
N GLY A 359 1.63 0.75 12.54
CA GLY A 359 0.23 1.16 12.73
C GLY A 359 -0.68 0.05 13.27
N PRO A 360 -0.77 -1.10 12.61
CA PRO A 360 -1.65 -2.19 13.05
C PRO A 360 -1.30 -2.72 14.45
N VAL A 361 -0.02 -2.88 14.75
CA VAL A 361 0.44 -3.36 16.06
C VAL A 361 0.18 -2.30 17.13
N GLY A 362 0.55 -1.05 16.87
CA GLY A 362 0.38 0.06 17.83
C GLY A 362 -1.09 0.35 18.14
N LEU A 363 -1.94 0.40 17.11
CA LEU A 363 -3.38 0.58 17.33
C LEU A 363 -4.03 -0.68 17.93
N GLY A 364 -3.51 -1.86 17.66
CA GLY A 364 -3.94 -3.09 18.31
C GLY A 364 -3.68 -3.03 19.82
N ILE A 365 -2.46 -2.70 20.24
CA ILE A 365 -2.09 -2.52 21.65
C ILE A 365 -2.95 -1.43 22.31
N ALA A 366 -3.11 -0.29 21.66
CA ALA A 366 -3.96 0.78 22.18
C ALA A 366 -5.41 0.33 22.35
N THR A 367 -5.92 -0.50 21.44
CA THR A 367 -7.29 -1.05 21.52
C THR A 367 -7.42 -2.06 22.66
N ASP A 368 -6.42 -2.90 22.91
CA ASP A 368 -6.42 -3.84 24.03
C ASP A 368 -6.39 -3.12 25.38
N LEU A 369 -5.70 -1.96 25.47
CA LEU A 369 -5.55 -1.20 26.71
C LEU A 369 -6.69 -0.23 26.98
N ALA A 370 -7.20 0.47 25.95
CA ALA A 370 -8.14 1.59 26.10
C ALA A 370 -9.45 1.40 25.33
N GLY A 371 -9.60 0.31 24.59
CA GLY A 371 -10.76 0.05 23.74
C GLY A 371 -10.68 0.73 22.36
N ALA A 372 -11.52 0.26 21.44
CA ALA A 372 -11.53 0.73 20.05
C ALA A 372 -11.92 2.20 19.93
N ASP A 373 -12.82 2.68 20.79
CA ASP A 373 -13.32 4.07 20.77
C ASP A 373 -12.22 5.07 21.09
N ALA A 374 -11.50 4.85 22.17
CA ALA A 374 -10.39 5.71 22.58
C ALA A 374 -9.27 5.66 21.52
N THR A 375 -8.98 4.48 20.98
CA THR A 375 -7.95 4.28 19.96
C THR A 375 -8.27 5.03 18.67
N LEU A 376 -9.48 4.88 18.13
CA LEU A 376 -9.86 5.55 16.89
C LEU A 376 -10.00 7.08 17.09
N THR A 377 -10.53 7.52 18.23
CA THR A 377 -10.62 8.96 18.57
C THR A 377 -9.23 9.59 18.67
N THR A 378 -8.31 8.94 19.39
CA THR A 378 -6.93 9.42 19.54
C THR A 378 -6.22 9.43 18.18
N THR A 379 -6.40 8.38 17.37
CA THR A 379 -5.82 8.32 16.02
C THR A 379 -6.35 9.44 15.14
N ALA A 380 -7.67 9.69 15.17
CA ALA A 380 -8.29 10.78 14.43
C ALA A 380 -7.73 12.15 14.88
N ALA A 381 -7.64 12.38 16.18
CA ALA A 381 -7.06 13.59 16.75
C ALA A 381 -5.60 13.80 16.32
N LEU A 382 -4.78 12.74 16.36
CA LEU A 382 -3.39 12.79 15.91
C LEU A 382 -3.26 13.10 14.42
N VAL A 383 -4.09 12.48 13.55
CA VAL A 383 -4.10 12.77 12.11
C VAL A 383 -4.47 14.24 11.86
N VAL A 384 -5.50 14.75 12.54
CA VAL A 384 -5.92 16.16 12.43
C VAL A 384 -4.83 17.09 12.98
N LEU A 385 -4.21 16.76 14.10
CA LEU A 385 -3.10 17.53 14.68
C LEU A 385 -1.92 17.61 13.69
N VAL A 386 -1.53 16.49 13.07
CA VAL A 386 -0.47 16.48 12.07
C VAL A 386 -0.84 17.33 10.86
N ALA A 387 -2.09 17.28 10.40
CA ALA A 387 -2.58 18.16 9.35
C ALA A 387 -2.49 19.65 9.75
N ALA A 388 -2.83 20.00 10.99
CA ALA A 388 -2.71 21.36 11.51
C ALA A 388 -1.24 21.81 11.64
N LEU A 389 -0.35 20.95 12.13
CA LEU A 389 1.09 21.22 12.18
C LEU A 389 1.66 21.43 10.77
N PHE A 390 1.25 20.59 9.82
CA PHE A 390 1.63 20.75 8.42
C PHE A 390 1.10 22.09 7.87
N ALA A 391 -0.16 22.43 8.16
CA ALA A 391 -0.76 23.72 7.77
C ALA A 391 0.02 24.93 8.34
N ARG A 392 0.49 24.85 9.58
CA ARG A 392 1.13 25.96 10.27
C ARG A 392 2.62 26.13 9.90
N PHE A 393 3.37 25.03 9.77
CA PHE A 393 4.82 25.04 9.73
C PHE A 393 5.42 24.59 8.38
N ALA A 394 4.67 23.88 7.52
CA ALA A 394 5.18 23.50 6.21
C ALA A 394 5.14 24.71 5.26
N PRO A 395 6.24 25.02 4.55
CA PRO A 395 6.23 26.06 3.52
C PRO A 395 5.36 25.63 2.32
N GLU A 396 4.69 26.60 1.67
CA GLU A 396 4.06 26.31 0.37
C GLU A 396 5.14 26.22 -0.71
N THR A 397 5.10 25.15 -1.50
CA THR A 397 6.07 24.89 -2.57
C THR A 397 5.58 25.37 -3.94
N TYR A 398 4.28 25.66 -4.04
CA TYR A 398 3.66 26.08 -5.28
C TYR A 398 4.06 27.53 -5.63
N ARG A 399 4.69 27.71 -6.79
CA ARG A 399 4.89 29.01 -7.41
C ARG A 399 3.92 29.12 -8.59
N ARG A 400 3.00 30.09 -8.55
CA ARG A 400 2.24 30.44 -9.76
C ARG A 400 3.26 30.88 -10.82
N LEU A 401 3.31 30.15 -11.95
CA LEU A 401 4.02 30.57 -13.15
C LEU A 401 3.28 31.74 -13.78
#